data_9eea8e833aff61fb6cb8973680a92dd0
#
_entry.id   9eea8e833aff61fb6cb8973680a92dd0
#
_cell.length_a   1.000
_cell.length_b   1.000
_cell.length_c   1.000
_cell.angle_alpha   90.00
_cell.angle_beta   90.00
_cell.angle_gamma   90.00
#
_symmetry.space_group_name_H-M   'P 1'
#
loop_
_entity.id
_entity.type
_entity.pdbx_description
1 polymer ?
#
loop_
_entity_poly.entity_id
_entity_poly.type
_entity_poly.pdbx_seq_one_letter_code
_entity_poly.pdbx_strand_id
1 'polypeptide(L)'
;MKRMKSFLALMVALLLAANCVFALAEETTMDVSGVAIGNVQISVNDELVSDLSGLTLKLDAGQSDGGSRLAARATVMGGDEVAAQAVIAGAEEQNKFALNVTGMSKPVTLDAAVLQQLFSEEGMQQLMDQLLAELSDEERAAVEEMIAAITELASEEGLDGLTSAYQAYMEKVNEIMANDMTEGDTAAHEFLYSGETKDAESYVIDVPAEDFQEIMTAACEFYDSIPAFMKLVNALNKLDGETAEITSFSDVMSEVEMPAVTLYAEVYSANDGSEVEMSYVIAMDGEDLMYLTMVIAEDGEDNILTCNVSLADEEETSFTMSFIESPNEVLDGVSDYSFVLSGNEGTADEFTAVLWYSPDEDYDFMVGGQVDADGSTAGFAYGSGAEMKTAAVYADDTSVEAGWAAASEAGAADTLYLSVNDGEDNIYITADMTHYTETISVDEIDAILNAEGVDVLTIDDAALDTLMTELSSGMTNALIVLINNVPAISDMMTAETATDGE
;
A
#
# COMPACT_ATOMS: atom_id res chain seq x y z
N MET A 1 -10.81 -7.44 -25.47
CA MET A 1 -10.81 -7.70 -24.03
C MET A 1 -9.77 -6.91 -23.23
N LYS A 2 -8.44 -6.99 -23.45
CA LYS A 2 -7.45 -6.19 -22.66
C LYS A 2 -7.69 -4.68 -22.68
N ARG A 3 -8.01 -4.09 -23.83
CA ARG A 3 -8.28 -2.64 -23.98
C ARG A 3 -9.57 -2.20 -23.29
N MET A 4 -10.61 -3.03 -23.30
CA MET A 4 -11.88 -2.78 -22.62
C MET A 4 -11.72 -2.83 -21.09
N LYS A 5 -10.89 -3.74 -20.56
CA LYS A 5 -10.55 -3.80 -19.13
C LYS A 5 -9.83 -2.52 -18.66
N SER A 6 -8.93 -1.97 -19.46
CA SER A 6 -8.23 -0.71 -19.13
C SER A 6 -9.15 0.50 -19.18
N PHE A 7 -10.10 0.54 -20.12
CA PHE A 7 -11.11 1.59 -20.21
C PHE A 7 -12.11 1.52 -19.05
N LEU A 8 -12.57 0.31 -18.70
CA LEU A 8 -13.45 0.09 -17.55
C LEU A 8 -12.74 0.44 -16.23
N ALA A 9 -11.46 0.11 -16.07
CA ALA A 9 -10.66 0.49 -14.91
C ALA A 9 -10.51 2.01 -14.77
N LEU A 10 -10.33 2.73 -15.88
CA LEU A 10 -10.30 4.20 -15.88
C LEU A 10 -11.66 4.79 -15.49
N MET A 11 -12.75 4.24 -16.01
CA MET A 11 -14.12 4.64 -15.64
C MET A 11 -14.41 4.41 -14.16
N VAL A 12 -14.02 3.25 -13.62
CA VAL A 12 -14.20 2.92 -12.19
C VAL A 12 -13.35 3.81 -11.31
N ALA A 13 -12.11 4.12 -11.69
CA ALA A 13 -11.24 5.02 -10.94
C ALA A 13 -11.80 6.46 -10.90
N LEU A 14 -12.36 6.94 -12.01
CA LEU A 14 -13.02 8.24 -12.08
C LEU A 14 -14.34 8.27 -11.28
N LEU A 15 -15.09 7.17 -11.26
CA LEU A 15 -16.32 7.04 -10.47
C LEU A 15 -16.06 6.92 -8.96
N LEU A 16 -14.97 6.31 -8.55
CA LEU A 16 -14.55 6.25 -7.15
C LEU A 16 -14.13 7.63 -6.61
N ALA A 17 -13.62 8.52 -7.48
CA ALA A 17 -13.33 9.90 -7.13
C ALA A 17 -14.62 10.75 -6.92
N ALA A 18 -15.78 10.27 -7.38
CA ALA A 18 -17.07 10.97 -7.36
C ALA A 18 -18.01 10.51 -6.22
N ASN A 19 -17.51 9.95 -5.13
CA ASN A 19 -18.33 9.50 -3.99
C ASN A 19 -18.96 10.69 -3.24
N CYS A 20 -20.15 11.16 -3.71
CA CYS A 20 -20.95 12.18 -3.05
C CYS A 20 -22.41 11.73 -2.85
N VAL A 21 -22.95 12.08 -1.69
CA VAL A 21 -24.30 11.78 -1.19
C VAL A 21 -25.32 12.78 -1.76
N PHE A 22 -26.46 12.31 -2.26
CA PHE A 22 -27.51 13.07 -2.96
C PHE A 22 -28.60 13.64 -2.04
N ALA A 23 -29.10 14.87 -2.35
CA ALA A 23 -30.31 15.48 -1.80
C ALA A 23 -30.99 16.44 -2.82
N LEU A 24 -32.31 16.45 -2.89
CA LEU A 24 -33.15 17.00 -3.98
C LEU A 24 -33.40 18.51 -3.92
N ALA A 25 -33.15 19.28 -5.03
CA ALA A 25 -33.78 20.55 -5.41
C ALA A 25 -33.60 20.83 -6.91
N GLU A 26 -34.57 21.53 -7.56
CA GLU A 26 -34.47 21.99 -8.96
C GLU A 26 -33.57 23.23 -9.05
N GLU A 27 -32.39 23.09 -9.61
CA GLU A 27 -31.49 24.22 -9.91
C GLU A 27 -31.06 24.24 -11.37
N THR A 28 -30.82 25.46 -11.86
CA THR A 28 -30.39 25.71 -13.25
C THR A 28 -28.87 25.82 -13.39
N THR A 29 -28.15 25.91 -12.27
CA THR A 29 -26.69 26.00 -12.20
C THR A 29 -26.16 25.16 -11.07
N MET A 30 -24.92 24.73 -11.19
CA MET A 30 -24.18 24.05 -10.16
C MET A 30 -22.76 24.60 -10.04
N ASP A 31 -22.23 24.64 -8.83
CA ASP A 31 -20.85 25.02 -8.60
C ASP A 31 -19.95 23.77 -8.69
N VAL A 32 -18.89 23.89 -9.45
CA VAL A 32 -17.80 22.91 -9.52
C VAL A 32 -16.56 23.54 -8.91
N SER A 33 -15.88 22.79 -8.09
CA SER A 33 -14.61 23.18 -7.48
C SER A 33 -13.51 22.25 -7.96
N GLY A 34 -12.33 22.80 -8.17
CA GLY A 34 -11.24 22.00 -8.69
C GLY A 34 -9.90 22.70 -8.65
N VAL A 35 -8.96 22.11 -9.36
CA VAL A 35 -7.60 22.60 -9.51
C VAL A 35 -7.28 22.85 -10.97
N ALA A 36 -6.53 23.91 -11.22
CA ALA A 36 -5.92 24.20 -12.52
C ALA A 36 -4.41 24.07 -12.37
N ILE A 37 -3.80 23.20 -13.18
CA ILE A 37 -2.37 22.95 -13.24
C ILE A 37 -1.85 23.60 -14.52
N GLY A 38 -0.95 24.56 -14.37
CA GLY A 38 -0.40 25.30 -15.51
C GLY A 38 1.04 25.74 -15.29
N ASN A 39 1.56 26.57 -16.16
CA ASN A 39 2.93 27.06 -16.11
C ASN A 39 3.97 25.94 -15.97
N VAL A 40 3.75 24.85 -16.69
CA VAL A 40 4.63 23.67 -16.63
C VAL A 40 6.00 24.01 -17.20
N GLN A 41 7.04 23.79 -16.41
CA GLN A 41 8.44 24.00 -16.79
C GLN A 41 9.21 22.69 -16.68
N ILE A 42 10.07 22.43 -17.63
CA ILE A 42 10.95 21.26 -17.67
C ILE A 42 12.40 21.74 -17.70
N SER A 43 13.17 21.31 -16.72
CA SER A 43 14.62 21.57 -16.64
C SER A 43 15.36 20.25 -16.68
N VAL A 44 16.57 20.27 -17.25
CA VAL A 44 17.51 19.16 -17.22
C VAL A 44 18.82 19.70 -16.65
N ASN A 45 19.32 19.10 -15.59
CA ASN A 45 20.54 19.54 -14.89
C ASN A 45 20.51 21.05 -14.55
N ASP A 46 19.37 21.53 -14.03
CA ASP A 46 19.08 22.93 -13.69
C ASP A 46 19.00 23.90 -14.89
N GLU A 47 19.14 23.42 -16.11
CA GLU A 47 18.90 24.25 -17.30
C GLU A 47 17.45 24.11 -17.80
N LEU A 48 16.74 25.22 -17.95
CA LEU A 48 15.38 25.22 -18.50
C LEU A 48 15.41 24.78 -19.97
N VAL A 49 14.81 23.61 -20.23
CA VAL A 49 14.77 23.01 -21.58
C VAL A 49 13.44 23.35 -22.28
N SER A 50 12.36 23.40 -21.53
CA SER A 50 11.04 23.68 -22.10
C SER A 50 10.18 24.46 -21.11
N ASP A 51 9.44 25.44 -21.64
CA ASP A 51 8.44 26.25 -20.92
C ASP A 51 7.10 26.05 -21.60
N LEU A 52 6.22 25.26 -20.97
CA LEU A 52 4.86 24.96 -21.44
C LEU A 52 3.83 25.94 -20.83
N SER A 53 4.21 27.21 -20.60
CA SER A 53 3.36 28.27 -19.99
C SER A 53 2.10 28.54 -20.80
N GLY A 54 1.68 27.97 -21.76
CA GLY A 54 0.36 28.04 -22.43
C GLY A 54 -0.49 26.79 -22.22
N LEU A 55 0.07 25.74 -21.61
CA LEU A 55 -0.65 24.52 -21.31
C LEU A 55 -1.29 24.62 -19.93
N THR A 56 -2.59 24.32 -19.84
CA THR A 56 -3.29 24.20 -18.55
C THR A 56 -4.15 22.96 -18.54
N LEU A 57 -4.06 22.18 -17.47
CA LEU A 57 -4.97 21.07 -17.14
C LEU A 57 -5.89 21.53 -16.02
N LYS A 58 -7.19 21.50 -16.24
CA LYS A 58 -8.21 21.76 -15.22
C LYS A 58 -8.90 20.45 -14.85
N LEU A 59 -8.99 20.18 -13.56
CA LEU A 59 -9.74 19.05 -12.99
C LEU A 59 -10.74 19.61 -11.99
N ASP A 60 -12.02 19.42 -12.23
CA ASP A 60 -13.06 19.90 -11.32
C ASP A 60 -14.21 18.91 -11.18
N ALA A 61 -14.90 19.02 -10.06
CA ALA A 61 -16.10 18.25 -9.79
C ALA A 61 -17.07 19.08 -8.93
N GLY A 62 -18.34 18.76 -9.04
CA GLY A 62 -19.39 19.38 -8.25
C GLY A 62 -20.72 18.67 -8.38
N GLN A 63 -21.66 19.13 -7.57
CA GLN A 63 -23.04 18.65 -7.59
C GLN A 63 -23.98 19.82 -7.47
N SER A 64 -25.18 19.69 -8.04
CA SER A 64 -26.24 20.68 -7.85
C SER A 64 -26.70 20.72 -6.40
N ASP A 65 -27.17 21.86 -5.91
CA ASP A 65 -27.81 21.96 -4.59
C ASP A 65 -28.98 20.98 -4.54
N GLY A 66 -28.87 20.02 -3.61
CA GLY A 66 -29.81 18.92 -3.56
C GLY A 66 -29.31 17.63 -4.21
N GLY A 67 -28.12 17.64 -4.87
CA GLY A 67 -27.42 16.44 -5.31
C GLY A 67 -28.03 15.69 -6.49
N SER A 68 -29.05 16.27 -7.17
CA SER A 68 -29.75 15.59 -8.27
C SER A 68 -28.91 15.45 -9.54
N ARG A 69 -27.85 16.23 -9.66
CA ARG A 69 -26.89 16.22 -10.77
C ARG A 69 -25.47 16.22 -10.23
N LEU A 70 -24.61 15.47 -10.88
CA LEU A 70 -23.18 15.36 -10.62
C LEU A 70 -22.43 15.71 -11.92
N ALA A 71 -21.32 16.43 -11.82
CA ALA A 71 -20.37 16.59 -12.90
C ALA A 71 -18.94 16.44 -12.40
N ALA A 72 -18.09 15.76 -13.18
CA ALA A 72 -16.64 15.79 -13.03
C ALA A 72 -16.05 16.06 -14.41
N ARG A 73 -15.11 17.04 -14.50
CA ARG A 73 -14.52 17.44 -15.78
C ARG A 73 -13.00 17.38 -15.70
N ALA A 74 -12.40 16.96 -16.81
CA ALA A 74 -10.98 17.12 -17.08
C ALA A 74 -10.83 17.90 -18.37
N THR A 75 -10.22 19.09 -18.32
CA THR A 75 -10.11 20.00 -19.46
C THR A 75 -8.65 20.34 -19.71
N VAL A 76 -8.18 20.09 -20.93
CA VAL A 76 -6.85 20.50 -21.40
C VAL A 76 -7.01 21.74 -22.25
N MET A 77 -6.27 22.79 -21.93
CA MET A 77 -6.31 24.07 -22.61
C MET A 77 -4.96 24.40 -23.24
N GLY A 78 -4.98 24.99 -24.42
CA GLY A 78 -3.86 25.68 -25.06
C GLY A 78 -4.14 27.18 -25.10
N GLY A 79 -3.43 27.94 -24.26
CA GLY A 79 -3.80 29.34 -24.03
C GLY A 79 -5.24 29.46 -23.47
N ASP A 80 -6.06 30.25 -24.12
CA ASP A 80 -7.47 30.43 -23.75
C ASP A 80 -8.44 29.45 -24.45
N GLU A 81 -7.93 28.55 -25.30
CA GLU A 81 -8.72 27.59 -26.07
C GLU A 81 -8.76 26.21 -25.43
N VAL A 82 -9.96 25.61 -25.38
CA VAL A 82 -10.10 24.21 -24.96
C VAL A 82 -9.59 23.29 -26.07
N ALA A 83 -8.51 22.57 -25.79
CA ALA A 83 -7.97 21.58 -26.70
C ALA A 83 -8.74 20.26 -26.60
N ALA A 84 -8.96 19.78 -25.38
CA ALA A 84 -9.73 18.58 -25.11
C ALA A 84 -10.48 18.71 -23.78
N GLN A 85 -11.63 18.04 -23.70
CA GLN A 85 -12.40 17.96 -22.46
C GLN A 85 -13.03 16.58 -22.35
N ALA A 86 -13.00 16.02 -21.16
CA ALA A 86 -13.77 14.85 -20.75
C ALA A 86 -14.74 15.28 -19.64
N VAL A 87 -16.01 14.89 -19.76
CA VAL A 87 -17.07 15.21 -18.80
C VAL A 87 -17.75 13.92 -18.38
N ILE A 88 -17.76 13.65 -17.11
CA ILE A 88 -18.63 12.64 -16.50
C ILE A 88 -19.83 13.38 -15.94
N ALA A 89 -21.01 12.99 -16.39
CA ALA A 89 -22.28 13.49 -15.92
C ALA A 89 -23.07 12.39 -15.22
N GLY A 90 -23.70 12.71 -14.09
CA GLY A 90 -24.56 11.79 -13.34
C GLY A 90 -25.91 12.42 -13.01
N ALA A 91 -26.98 11.62 -13.02
CA ALA A 91 -28.30 12.04 -12.58
C ALA A 91 -28.97 10.94 -11.78
N GLU A 92 -29.29 11.24 -10.51
CA GLU A 92 -29.99 10.31 -9.62
C GLU A 92 -31.36 9.89 -10.15
N GLU A 93 -32.16 10.87 -10.55
CA GLU A 93 -33.54 10.61 -11.08
C GLU A 93 -33.56 9.73 -12.32
N GLN A 94 -32.50 9.81 -13.14
CA GLN A 94 -32.36 8.99 -14.35
C GLN A 94 -31.62 7.69 -14.08
N ASN A 95 -31.07 7.53 -12.87
CA ASN A 95 -30.22 6.40 -12.49
C ASN A 95 -29.12 6.14 -13.54
N LYS A 96 -28.48 7.20 -14.05
CA LYS A 96 -27.63 7.16 -15.23
C LYS A 96 -26.36 7.96 -15.03
N PHE A 97 -25.25 7.40 -15.50
CA PHE A 97 -24.00 8.11 -15.74
C PHE A 97 -23.72 8.18 -17.24
N ALA A 98 -23.04 9.24 -17.65
CA ALA A 98 -22.61 9.43 -19.02
C ALA A 98 -21.21 10.03 -19.05
N LEU A 99 -20.32 9.50 -19.87
CA LEU A 99 -19.01 10.05 -20.18
C LEU A 99 -19.02 10.62 -21.60
N ASN A 100 -18.68 11.88 -21.72
CA ASN A 100 -18.49 12.54 -23.01
C ASN A 100 -17.05 13.06 -23.11
N VAL A 101 -16.37 12.78 -24.21
CA VAL A 101 -15.01 13.24 -24.47
C VAL A 101 -14.98 13.98 -25.79
N THR A 102 -14.17 15.04 -25.88
CA THR A 102 -13.96 15.80 -27.12
C THR A 102 -13.67 14.88 -28.30
N GLY A 103 -14.44 15.04 -29.37
CA GLY A 103 -14.36 14.20 -30.56
C GLY A 103 -15.41 13.10 -30.64
N MET A 104 -16.02 12.72 -29.52
CA MET A 104 -17.11 11.74 -29.53
C MET A 104 -18.41 12.37 -30.07
N SER A 105 -19.07 11.66 -30.97
CA SER A 105 -20.38 12.06 -31.50
C SER A 105 -21.53 11.70 -30.55
N LYS A 106 -21.32 10.71 -29.68
CA LYS A 106 -22.28 10.21 -28.70
C LYS A 106 -21.57 9.92 -27.38
N PRO A 107 -22.15 10.26 -26.22
CA PRO A 107 -21.58 9.89 -24.93
C PRO A 107 -21.64 8.35 -24.73
N VAL A 108 -20.71 7.85 -23.93
CA VAL A 108 -20.80 6.49 -23.38
C VAL A 108 -21.66 6.56 -22.14
N THR A 109 -22.65 5.68 -22.02
CA THR A 109 -23.61 5.69 -20.93
C THR A 109 -23.55 4.40 -20.11
N LEU A 110 -23.81 4.54 -18.82
CA LEU A 110 -23.89 3.45 -17.85
C LEU A 110 -25.09 3.67 -16.94
N ASP A 111 -25.94 2.65 -16.78
CA ASP A 111 -27.02 2.67 -15.80
C ASP A 111 -26.43 2.50 -14.38
N ALA A 112 -26.75 3.43 -13.48
CA ALA A 112 -26.29 3.38 -12.11
C ALA A 112 -26.84 2.17 -11.35
N ALA A 113 -28.01 1.64 -11.74
CA ALA A 113 -28.55 0.42 -11.17
C ALA A 113 -27.62 -0.80 -11.44
N VAL A 114 -26.93 -0.80 -12.57
CA VAL A 114 -25.96 -1.84 -12.89
C VAL A 114 -24.72 -1.73 -11.99
N LEU A 115 -24.26 -0.51 -11.69
CA LEU A 115 -23.18 -0.31 -10.72
C LEU A 115 -23.61 -0.78 -9.33
N GLN A 116 -24.80 -0.37 -8.88
CA GLN A 116 -25.34 -0.86 -7.61
C GLN A 116 -25.48 -2.37 -7.59
N GLN A 117 -25.86 -2.98 -8.71
CA GLN A 117 -25.94 -4.42 -8.83
C GLN A 117 -24.55 -5.07 -8.82
N LEU A 118 -23.54 -4.49 -9.48
CA LEU A 118 -22.15 -4.98 -9.45
C LEU A 118 -21.53 -4.91 -8.04
N PHE A 119 -21.88 -3.89 -7.26
CA PHE A 119 -21.43 -3.73 -5.87
C PHE A 119 -22.43 -4.35 -4.85
N SER A 120 -23.55 -4.92 -5.29
CA SER A 120 -24.40 -5.72 -4.44
C SER A 120 -23.75 -7.07 -4.12
N GLU A 121 -24.23 -7.73 -3.08
CA GLU A 121 -23.79 -9.07 -2.71
C GLU A 121 -23.89 -10.05 -3.89
N GLU A 122 -25.00 -9.98 -4.66
CA GLU A 122 -25.21 -10.78 -5.88
C GLU A 122 -24.25 -10.43 -7.02
N GLY A 123 -23.93 -9.16 -7.22
CA GLY A 123 -23.01 -8.70 -8.27
C GLY A 123 -21.56 -9.04 -7.96
N MET A 124 -21.15 -8.88 -6.70
CA MET A 124 -19.85 -9.34 -6.22
C MET A 124 -19.70 -10.85 -6.39
N GLN A 125 -20.77 -11.61 -6.11
CA GLN A 125 -20.80 -13.04 -6.35
C GLN A 125 -20.63 -13.38 -7.84
N GLN A 126 -21.33 -12.68 -8.73
CA GLN A 126 -21.21 -12.89 -10.18
C GLN A 126 -19.79 -12.49 -10.70
N LEU A 127 -19.19 -11.45 -10.15
CA LEU A 127 -17.80 -11.06 -10.47
C LEU A 127 -16.83 -12.15 -10.00
N MET A 128 -17.01 -12.64 -8.79
CA MET A 128 -16.25 -13.77 -8.25
C MET A 128 -16.44 -15.02 -9.12
N ASP A 129 -17.66 -15.37 -9.50
CA ASP A 129 -17.95 -16.48 -10.40
C ASP A 129 -17.23 -16.36 -11.75
N GLN A 130 -17.12 -15.14 -12.29
CA GLN A 130 -16.37 -14.89 -13.53
C GLN A 130 -14.85 -14.96 -13.33
N LEU A 131 -14.32 -14.47 -12.21
CA LEU A 131 -12.89 -14.58 -11.86
C LEU A 131 -12.51 -16.04 -11.63
N LEU A 132 -13.40 -16.82 -11.04
CA LEU A 132 -13.21 -18.23 -10.73
C LEU A 132 -13.62 -19.15 -11.88
N ALA A 133 -14.12 -18.62 -13.01
CA ALA A 133 -14.61 -19.44 -14.14
C ALA A 133 -13.52 -20.28 -14.83
N GLU A 134 -12.25 -19.91 -14.65
CA GLU A 134 -11.12 -20.65 -15.19
C GLU A 134 -10.60 -21.76 -14.25
N LEU A 135 -11.10 -21.78 -12.99
CA LEU A 135 -10.77 -22.80 -12.00
C LEU A 135 -11.66 -24.02 -12.14
N SER A 136 -11.16 -25.18 -11.75
CA SER A 136 -11.96 -26.38 -11.61
C SER A 136 -13.04 -26.22 -10.52
N ASP A 137 -14.06 -27.06 -10.52
CA ASP A 137 -15.11 -27.01 -9.50
C ASP A 137 -14.55 -27.23 -8.07
N GLU A 138 -13.48 -28.02 -7.94
CA GLU A 138 -12.80 -28.29 -6.67
C GLU A 138 -11.99 -27.09 -6.20
N GLU A 139 -11.21 -26.45 -7.08
CA GLU A 139 -10.45 -25.24 -6.77
C GLU A 139 -11.36 -24.07 -6.42
N ARG A 140 -12.50 -23.93 -7.14
CA ARG A 140 -13.51 -22.90 -6.84
C ARG A 140 -14.09 -23.08 -5.45
N ALA A 141 -14.48 -24.28 -5.09
CA ALA A 141 -15.03 -24.59 -3.76
C ALA A 141 -13.99 -24.29 -2.67
N ALA A 142 -12.72 -24.58 -2.91
CA ALA A 142 -11.63 -24.28 -1.98
C ALA A 142 -11.44 -22.77 -1.79
N VAL A 143 -11.48 -21.95 -2.86
CA VAL A 143 -11.41 -20.48 -2.76
C VAL A 143 -12.60 -19.90 -2.01
N GLU A 144 -13.81 -20.40 -2.26
CA GLU A 144 -15.01 -19.98 -1.53
C GLU A 144 -14.93 -20.32 -0.04
N GLU A 145 -14.45 -21.51 0.31
CA GLU A 145 -14.19 -21.92 1.70
C GLU A 145 -13.13 -21.02 2.35
N MET A 146 -12.06 -20.68 1.64
CA MET A 146 -11.00 -19.78 2.11
C MET A 146 -11.55 -18.38 2.43
N ILE A 147 -12.32 -17.79 1.52
CA ILE A 147 -12.94 -16.47 1.71
C ILE A 147 -13.89 -16.49 2.91
N ALA A 148 -14.72 -17.52 3.03
CA ALA A 148 -15.63 -17.67 4.16
C ALA A 148 -14.86 -17.79 5.49
N ALA A 149 -13.79 -18.56 5.53
CA ALA A 149 -12.93 -18.71 6.71
C ALA A 149 -12.25 -17.40 7.11
N ILE A 150 -11.70 -16.65 6.15
CA ILE A 150 -11.09 -15.32 6.40
C ILE A 150 -12.16 -14.35 6.94
N THR A 151 -13.35 -14.35 6.37
CA THR A 151 -14.45 -13.49 6.80
C THR A 151 -14.89 -13.83 8.23
N GLU A 152 -14.98 -15.12 8.56
CA GLU A 152 -15.30 -15.60 9.90
C GLU A 152 -14.22 -15.17 10.91
N LEU A 153 -12.93 -15.32 10.58
CA LEU A 153 -11.81 -14.88 11.40
C LEU A 153 -11.79 -13.35 11.63
N ALA A 154 -12.13 -12.58 10.60
CA ALA A 154 -12.16 -11.12 10.67
C ALA A 154 -13.42 -10.56 11.35
N SER A 155 -14.41 -11.39 11.66
CA SER A 155 -15.60 -10.99 12.41
C SER A 155 -15.25 -10.63 13.88
N GLU A 156 -16.09 -9.84 14.53
CA GLU A 156 -15.92 -9.50 15.96
C GLU A 156 -15.87 -10.76 16.82
N GLU A 157 -16.75 -11.73 16.55
CA GLU A 157 -16.79 -13.02 17.27
C GLU A 157 -15.54 -13.87 16.99
N GLY A 158 -15.02 -13.85 15.75
CA GLY A 158 -13.78 -14.55 15.37
C GLY A 158 -12.56 -13.95 16.07
N LEU A 159 -12.45 -12.61 16.13
CA LEU A 159 -11.37 -11.92 16.82
C LEU A 159 -11.41 -12.13 18.33
N ASP A 160 -12.58 -12.09 18.95
CA ASP A 160 -12.75 -12.39 20.37
C ASP A 160 -12.39 -13.85 20.68
N GLY A 161 -12.80 -14.79 19.83
CA GLY A 161 -12.45 -16.19 19.91
C GLY A 161 -10.93 -16.41 19.82
N LEU A 162 -10.28 -15.78 18.85
CA LEU A 162 -8.82 -15.83 18.66
C LEU A 162 -8.08 -15.27 19.88
N THR A 163 -8.53 -14.12 20.39
CA THR A 163 -7.92 -13.47 21.57
C THR A 163 -8.04 -14.38 22.80
N SER A 164 -9.20 -14.97 23.03
CA SER A 164 -9.44 -15.88 24.16
C SER A 164 -8.61 -17.15 24.08
N ALA A 165 -8.53 -17.75 22.88
CA ALA A 165 -7.71 -18.94 22.63
C ALA A 165 -6.21 -18.64 22.82
N TYR A 166 -5.75 -17.49 22.32
CA TYR A 166 -4.36 -17.06 22.52
C TYR A 166 -4.01 -16.82 24.00
N GLN A 167 -4.91 -16.20 24.77
CA GLN A 167 -4.70 -16.02 26.20
C GLN A 167 -4.58 -17.35 26.92
N ALA A 168 -5.45 -18.32 26.61
CA ALA A 168 -5.39 -19.66 27.22
C ALA A 168 -4.09 -20.40 26.87
N TYR A 169 -3.63 -20.31 25.62
CA TYR A 169 -2.35 -20.84 25.18
C TYR A 169 -1.18 -20.20 25.95
N MET A 170 -1.15 -18.87 26.01
CA MET A 170 -0.08 -18.15 26.72
C MET A 170 -0.06 -18.43 28.23
N GLU A 171 -1.24 -18.59 28.86
CA GLU A 171 -1.32 -19.00 30.26
C GLU A 171 -0.61 -20.33 30.50
N LYS A 172 -0.87 -21.33 29.63
CA LYS A 172 -0.24 -22.67 29.74
C LYS A 172 1.27 -22.61 29.48
N VAL A 173 1.70 -21.88 28.44
CA VAL A 173 3.14 -21.69 28.16
C VAL A 173 3.84 -21.02 29.33
N ASN A 174 3.26 -19.97 29.89
CA ASN A 174 3.82 -19.27 31.03
C ASN A 174 3.90 -20.15 32.29
N GLU A 175 2.91 -21.03 32.51
CA GLU A 175 2.95 -21.99 33.62
C GLU A 175 4.12 -22.98 33.48
N ILE A 176 4.34 -23.56 32.28
CA ILE A 176 5.44 -24.45 31.99
C ILE A 176 6.78 -23.71 32.18
N MET A 177 6.93 -22.56 31.51
CA MET A 177 8.17 -21.77 31.60
C MET A 177 8.48 -21.34 33.04
N ALA A 178 7.48 -21.01 33.85
CA ALA A 178 7.67 -20.66 35.26
C ALA A 178 8.09 -21.82 36.13
N ASN A 179 7.65 -23.05 35.80
CA ASN A 179 8.06 -24.27 36.52
C ASN A 179 9.51 -24.65 36.22
N ASP A 180 9.95 -24.39 35.00
CA ASP A 180 11.31 -24.74 34.50
C ASP A 180 12.31 -23.59 34.72
N MET A 181 11.85 -22.47 35.30
CA MET A 181 12.69 -21.33 35.62
C MET A 181 13.34 -21.45 36.99
N THR A 182 14.64 -21.23 37.02
CA THR A 182 15.44 -21.18 38.22
C THR A 182 16.09 -19.80 38.36
N GLU A 183 15.90 -19.18 39.52
CA GLU A 183 16.59 -17.92 39.86
C GLU A 183 18.05 -18.21 40.18
N GLY A 184 18.96 -17.47 39.51
CA GLY A 184 20.40 -17.53 39.77
C GLY A 184 20.84 -16.50 40.79
N ASP A 185 22.13 -16.48 41.07
CA ASP A 185 22.72 -15.48 41.95
C ASP A 185 22.95 -14.17 41.19
N THR A 186 22.75 -13.03 41.88
CA THR A 186 23.16 -11.72 41.35
C THR A 186 24.67 -11.69 41.15
N ALA A 187 25.10 -11.47 39.91
CA ALA A 187 26.51 -11.48 39.54
C ALA A 187 26.81 -10.40 38.50
N ALA A 188 28.09 -10.08 38.34
CA ALA A 188 28.54 -9.21 37.27
C ALA A 188 28.39 -9.90 35.90
N HIS A 189 27.66 -9.31 35.00
CA HIS A 189 27.41 -9.76 33.62
C HIS A 189 27.86 -8.68 32.61
N GLU A 190 28.53 -9.07 31.54
CA GLU A 190 28.89 -8.20 30.41
C GLU A 190 27.75 -8.29 29.38
N PHE A 191 26.99 -7.22 29.28
CA PHE A 191 25.83 -7.15 28.39
C PHE A 191 26.25 -6.97 26.93
N LEU A 192 25.60 -7.69 26.04
CA LEU A 192 25.97 -7.73 24.61
C LEU A 192 25.74 -6.38 23.90
N TYR A 193 24.68 -5.67 24.25
CA TYR A 193 24.38 -4.39 23.58
C TYR A 193 25.36 -3.28 24.03
N SER A 194 25.44 -3.03 25.31
CA SER A 194 26.28 -1.94 25.84
C SER A 194 27.77 -2.28 25.88
N GLY A 195 28.15 -3.56 25.88
CA GLY A 195 29.50 -4.02 26.16
C GLY A 195 29.97 -3.71 27.59
N GLU A 196 29.06 -3.28 28.46
CA GLU A 196 29.37 -2.91 29.84
C GLU A 196 29.14 -4.07 30.79
N THR A 197 29.99 -4.16 31.80
CA THR A 197 29.79 -5.12 32.90
C THR A 197 28.95 -4.45 33.99
N LYS A 198 27.74 -4.99 34.24
CA LYS A 198 26.79 -4.51 35.26
C LYS A 198 26.45 -5.65 36.22
N ASP A 199 26.03 -5.31 37.46
CA ASP A 199 25.42 -6.28 38.35
C ASP A 199 24.05 -6.65 37.80
N ALA A 200 23.79 -7.93 37.57
CA ALA A 200 22.56 -8.46 36.99
C ALA A 200 21.92 -9.56 37.83
N GLU A 201 20.61 -9.58 37.89
CA GLU A 201 19.83 -10.74 38.29
C GLU A 201 19.83 -11.73 37.11
N SER A 202 20.00 -13.01 37.41
CA SER A 202 19.98 -14.03 36.36
C SER A 202 18.86 -15.04 36.60
N TYR A 203 18.34 -15.57 35.49
CA TYR A 203 17.36 -16.65 35.49
C TYR A 203 17.79 -17.64 34.43
N VAL A 204 17.62 -18.91 34.75
CA VAL A 204 17.82 -20.02 33.81
C VAL A 204 16.48 -20.70 33.58
N ILE A 205 16.10 -20.88 32.33
CA ILE A 205 14.93 -21.62 31.92
C ILE A 205 15.43 -22.84 31.17
N ASP A 206 15.13 -24.04 31.69
CA ASP A 206 15.59 -25.32 31.11
C ASP A 206 14.35 -26.19 30.86
N VAL A 207 13.78 -26.06 29.68
CA VAL A 207 12.55 -26.76 29.26
C VAL A 207 12.97 -28.12 28.66
N PRO A 208 12.74 -29.22 29.37
CA PRO A 208 13.04 -30.55 28.87
C PRO A 208 12.09 -30.94 27.73
N ALA A 209 12.46 -31.96 26.97
CA ALA A 209 11.69 -32.39 25.80
C ALA A 209 10.23 -32.77 26.13
N GLU A 210 9.94 -33.23 27.34
CA GLU A 210 8.58 -33.58 27.80
C GLU A 210 7.73 -32.31 27.93
N ASP A 211 8.25 -31.24 28.54
CA ASP A 211 7.56 -29.99 28.75
C ASP A 211 7.47 -29.17 27.44
N PHE A 212 8.51 -29.26 26.58
CA PHE A 212 8.44 -28.68 25.24
C PHE A 212 7.34 -29.34 24.40
N GLN A 213 7.16 -30.65 24.51
CA GLN A 213 6.07 -31.36 23.85
C GLN A 213 4.70 -30.92 24.39
N GLU A 214 4.58 -30.54 25.67
CA GLU A 214 3.37 -29.96 26.22
C GLU A 214 3.09 -28.59 25.63
N ILE A 215 4.11 -27.75 25.40
CA ILE A 215 3.97 -26.44 24.70
C ILE A 215 3.47 -26.65 23.27
N MET A 216 4.04 -27.60 22.53
CA MET A 216 3.62 -27.93 21.18
C MET A 216 2.19 -28.48 21.13
N THR A 217 1.82 -29.31 22.12
CA THR A 217 0.45 -29.81 22.26
C THR A 217 -0.53 -28.66 22.51
N ALA A 218 -0.16 -27.71 23.38
CA ALA A 218 -0.97 -26.53 23.64
C ALA A 218 -1.11 -25.63 22.40
N ALA A 219 -0.06 -25.54 21.58
CA ALA A 219 -0.14 -24.81 20.30
C ALA A 219 -1.10 -25.50 19.31
N CYS A 220 -1.07 -26.83 19.22
CA CYS A 220 -2.05 -27.57 18.40
C CYS A 220 -3.49 -27.39 18.91
N GLU A 221 -3.70 -27.47 20.23
CA GLU A 221 -5.00 -27.20 20.84
C GLU A 221 -5.49 -25.77 20.58
N PHE A 222 -4.57 -24.78 20.58
CA PHE A 222 -4.89 -23.41 20.22
C PHE A 222 -5.43 -23.32 18.78
N TYR A 223 -4.73 -23.91 17.81
CA TYR A 223 -5.20 -23.90 16.42
C TYR A 223 -6.50 -24.70 16.26
N ASP A 224 -6.63 -25.85 16.91
CA ASP A 224 -7.85 -26.67 16.89
C ASP A 224 -9.05 -25.95 17.49
N SER A 225 -8.83 -25.03 18.42
CA SER A 225 -9.87 -24.20 19.05
C SER A 225 -10.47 -23.12 18.13
N ILE A 226 -9.86 -22.91 16.95
CA ILE A 226 -10.27 -21.88 15.97
C ILE A 226 -10.80 -22.56 14.70
N PRO A 227 -12.12 -22.86 14.61
CA PRO A 227 -12.69 -23.61 13.49
C PRO A 227 -12.46 -22.96 12.13
N ALA A 228 -12.45 -21.63 12.08
CA ALA A 228 -12.20 -20.89 10.85
C ALA A 228 -10.78 -21.05 10.36
N PHE A 229 -9.80 -21.19 11.26
CA PHE A 229 -8.41 -21.46 10.90
C PHE A 229 -8.26 -22.85 10.27
N MET A 230 -8.93 -23.86 10.83
CA MET A 230 -8.95 -25.22 10.26
C MET A 230 -9.57 -25.26 8.85
N LYS A 231 -10.67 -24.51 8.63
CA LYS A 231 -11.27 -24.36 7.31
C LYS A 231 -10.29 -23.73 6.33
N LEU A 232 -9.57 -22.68 6.76
CA LEU A 232 -8.57 -21.98 5.94
C LEU A 232 -7.45 -22.93 5.50
N VAL A 233 -6.87 -23.69 6.44
CA VAL A 233 -5.79 -24.65 6.15
C VAL A 233 -6.27 -25.75 5.18
N ASN A 234 -7.46 -26.29 5.40
CA ASN A 234 -8.02 -27.32 4.52
C ASN A 234 -8.33 -26.78 3.12
N ALA A 235 -8.78 -25.54 3.02
CA ALA A 235 -8.97 -24.88 1.73
C ALA A 235 -7.65 -24.67 0.97
N LEU A 236 -6.60 -24.25 1.66
CA LEU A 236 -5.26 -24.13 1.07
C LEU A 236 -4.68 -25.48 0.62
N ASN A 237 -4.82 -26.53 1.42
CA ASN A 237 -4.40 -27.88 1.05
C ASN A 237 -5.12 -28.39 -0.21
N LYS A 238 -6.44 -28.12 -0.35
CA LYS A 238 -7.21 -28.46 -1.55
C LYS A 238 -6.68 -27.73 -2.80
N LEU A 239 -6.26 -26.46 -2.65
CA LEU A 239 -5.67 -25.68 -3.75
C LEU A 239 -4.29 -26.23 -4.18
N ASP A 240 -3.52 -26.77 -3.24
CA ASP A 240 -2.25 -27.47 -3.52
C ASP A 240 -2.44 -28.92 -4.05
N GLY A 241 -3.69 -29.35 -4.22
CA GLY A 241 -4.03 -30.67 -4.75
C GLY A 241 -4.01 -31.79 -3.70
N GLU A 242 -3.91 -31.45 -2.42
CA GLU A 242 -4.02 -32.39 -1.31
C GLU A 242 -5.50 -32.73 -1.08
N THR A 243 -5.77 -34.04 -0.94
CA THR A 243 -7.16 -34.53 -0.75
C THR A 243 -7.44 -34.92 0.71
N ALA A 244 -6.41 -34.98 1.56
CA ALA A 244 -6.56 -35.31 2.95
C ALA A 244 -7.01 -34.10 3.75
N GLU A 245 -8.17 -34.21 4.40
CA GLU A 245 -8.68 -33.15 5.27
C GLU A 245 -8.06 -33.27 6.67
N ILE A 246 -7.46 -32.20 7.16
CA ILE A 246 -6.96 -32.08 8.52
C ILE A 246 -8.14 -31.77 9.42
N THR A 247 -8.49 -32.69 10.30
CA THR A 247 -9.59 -32.54 11.25
C THR A 247 -9.15 -31.95 12.59
N SER A 248 -7.86 -32.16 12.94
CA SER A 248 -7.23 -31.64 14.16
C SER A 248 -5.72 -31.66 13.99
N PHE A 249 -5.04 -30.60 14.38
CA PHE A 249 -3.59 -30.55 14.47
C PHE A 249 -3.07 -31.46 15.59
N SER A 250 -3.80 -31.55 16.69
CA SER A 250 -3.48 -32.43 17.81
C SER A 250 -3.48 -33.90 17.39
N ASP A 251 -4.43 -34.32 16.54
CA ASP A 251 -4.45 -35.68 16.00
C ASP A 251 -3.27 -35.94 15.07
N VAL A 252 -2.97 -35.02 14.14
CA VAL A 252 -1.81 -35.12 13.25
C VAL A 252 -0.52 -35.20 14.03
N MET A 253 -0.33 -34.34 15.03
CA MET A 253 0.86 -34.35 15.88
C MET A 253 0.99 -35.65 16.70
N SER A 254 -0.12 -36.24 17.11
CA SER A 254 -0.07 -37.52 17.85
C SER A 254 0.40 -38.71 17.02
N GLU A 255 0.27 -38.62 15.67
CA GLU A 255 0.74 -39.65 14.72
C GLU A 255 2.19 -39.46 14.28
N VAL A 256 2.80 -38.29 14.54
CA VAL A 256 4.17 -37.95 14.20
C VAL A 256 5.08 -38.28 15.39
N GLU A 257 6.12 -39.09 15.16
CA GLU A 257 7.17 -39.28 16.14
C GLU A 257 8.02 -37.99 16.21
N MET A 258 7.74 -37.17 17.22
CA MET A 258 8.46 -35.93 17.44
C MET A 258 9.88 -36.17 17.88
N PRO A 259 10.89 -35.49 17.30
CA PRO A 259 12.24 -35.52 17.88
C PRO A 259 12.22 -34.89 19.28
N ALA A 260 13.21 -35.25 20.09
CA ALA A 260 13.37 -34.65 21.41
C ALA A 260 13.90 -33.22 21.28
N VAL A 261 12.98 -32.23 21.32
CA VAL A 261 13.33 -30.82 21.29
C VAL A 261 13.42 -30.29 22.72
N THR A 262 14.51 -29.62 23.05
CA THR A 262 14.73 -28.93 24.33
C THR A 262 14.96 -27.45 24.10
N LEU A 263 14.54 -26.63 25.05
CA LEU A 263 14.80 -25.17 25.05
C LEU A 263 15.59 -24.85 26.32
N TYR A 264 16.76 -24.28 26.16
CA TYR A 264 17.55 -23.71 27.24
C TYR A 264 17.64 -22.19 27.03
N ALA A 265 17.41 -21.43 28.10
CA ALA A 265 17.57 -19.99 28.04
C ALA A 265 18.24 -19.43 29.27
N GLU A 266 19.08 -18.44 29.08
CA GLU A 266 19.65 -17.61 30.13
C GLU A 266 19.09 -16.17 29.98
N VAL A 267 18.61 -15.65 31.07
CA VAL A 267 18.08 -14.28 31.13
C VAL A 267 18.89 -13.49 32.14
N TYR A 268 19.38 -12.35 31.74
CA TYR A 268 20.10 -11.40 32.58
C TYR A 268 19.37 -10.08 32.58
N SER A 269 19.08 -9.54 33.78
CA SER A 269 18.45 -8.23 33.94
C SER A 269 19.36 -7.34 34.75
N ALA A 270 19.80 -6.23 34.17
CA ALA A 270 20.61 -5.26 34.88
C ALA A 270 19.85 -4.69 36.09
N ASN A 271 20.50 -4.58 37.25
CA ASN A 271 19.86 -4.13 38.49
C ASN A 271 19.35 -2.69 38.41
N ASP A 272 19.85 -1.89 37.50
CA ASP A 272 19.40 -0.53 37.21
C ASP A 272 18.23 -0.45 36.23
N GLY A 273 17.82 -1.60 35.67
CA GLY A 273 16.75 -1.73 34.70
C GLY A 273 17.10 -1.29 33.29
N SER A 274 18.35 -0.91 33.02
CA SER A 274 18.77 -0.32 31.74
C SER A 274 18.87 -1.34 30.61
N GLU A 275 19.02 -2.64 30.94
CA GLU A 275 19.25 -3.68 29.94
C GLU A 275 18.74 -5.04 30.41
N VAL A 276 18.09 -5.79 29.51
CA VAL A 276 17.71 -7.17 29.68
C VAL A 276 18.20 -7.95 28.47
N GLU A 277 18.94 -9.02 28.75
CA GLU A 277 19.45 -9.94 27.72
C GLU A 277 18.85 -11.33 27.94
N MET A 278 18.39 -11.95 26.86
CA MET A 278 17.83 -13.28 26.86
C MET A 278 18.51 -14.09 25.74
N SER A 279 19.24 -15.13 26.11
CA SER A 279 19.90 -16.02 25.16
C SER A 279 19.23 -17.39 25.20
N TYR A 280 18.73 -17.85 24.06
CA TYR A 280 18.06 -19.13 23.91
C TYR A 280 18.87 -20.07 23.03
N VAL A 281 18.87 -21.34 23.39
CA VAL A 281 19.36 -22.44 22.58
C VAL A 281 18.22 -23.44 22.40
N ILE A 282 17.87 -23.72 21.16
CA ILE A 282 16.93 -24.77 20.82
C ILE A 282 17.77 -25.95 20.29
N ALA A 283 17.67 -27.11 20.95
CA ALA A 283 18.36 -28.32 20.53
C ALA A 283 17.36 -29.42 20.16
N MET A 284 17.72 -30.25 19.19
CA MET A 284 16.93 -31.37 18.70
C MET A 284 17.78 -32.65 18.78
N ASP A 285 17.26 -33.66 19.46
CA ASP A 285 17.97 -34.95 19.71
C ASP A 285 19.37 -34.78 20.36
N GLY A 286 19.54 -33.64 21.07
CA GLY A 286 20.80 -33.33 21.79
C GLY A 286 21.83 -32.58 20.92
N GLU A 287 21.49 -32.18 19.72
CA GLU A 287 22.30 -31.32 18.87
C GLU A 287 21.66 -29.93 18.81
N ASP A 288 22.44 -28.86 18.98
CA ASP A 288 21.95 -27.49 18.87
C ASP A 288 21.45 -27.23 17.45
N LEU A 289 20.28 -26.65 17.33
CA LEU A 289 19.63 -26.35 16.06
C LEU A 289 19.64 -24.84 15.77
N MET A 290 19.36 -24.03 16.80
CA MET A 290 19.21 -22.59 16.64
C MET A 290 19.60 -21.87 17.92
N TYR A 291 20.23 -20.72 17.73
CA TYR A 291 20.50 -19.74 18.78
C TYR A 291 19.66 -18.51 18.55
N LEU A 292 19.04 -18.01 19.60
CA LEU A 292 18.25 -16.78 19.59
C LEU A 292 18.73 -15.91 20.73
N THR A 293 19.11 -14.68 20.44
CA THR A 293 19.43 -13.68 21.47
C THR A 293 18.48 -12.51 21.34
N MET A 294 17.81 -12.14 22.42
CA MET A 294 16.99 -10.95 22.50
C MET A 294 17.60 -9.98 23.51
N VAL A 295 17.66 -8.71 23.13
CA VAL A 295 18.13 -7.63 24.00
C VAL A 295 17.06 -6.54 24.04
N ILE A 296 16.73 -6.11 25.24
CA ILE A 296 15.94 -4.90 25.49
C ILE A 296 16.87 -3.95 26.24
N ALA A 297 17.11 -2.77 25.69
CA ALA A 297 18.03 -1.81 26.26
C ALA A 297 17.48 -0.39 26.20
N GLU A 298 17.88 0.44 27.17
CA GLU A 298 17.73 1.89 27.14
C GLU A 298 19.13 2.49 26.89
N ASP A 299 19.32 3.19 25.77
CA ASP A 299 20.57 3.89 25.43
C ASP A 299 20.32 5.39 25.33
N GLY A 300 20.59 6.10 26.41
CA GLY A 300 20.27 7.51 26.54
C GLY A 300 18.77 7.75 26.65
N GLU A 301 18.15 8.20 25.56
CA GLU A 301 16.70 8.41 25.44
C GLU A 301 16.04 7.39 24.48
N ASP A 302 16.84 6.47 23.90
CA ASP A 302 16.35 5.47 22.95
C ASP A 302 15.92 4.19 23.67
N ASN A 303 14.80 3.60 23.23
CA ASN A 303 14.35 2.26 23.63
C ASN A 303 14.67 1.30 22.49
N ILE A 304 15.42 0.25 22.79
CA ILE A 304 15.95 -0.67 21.79
C ILE A 304 15.47 -2.09 22.11
N LEU A 305 14.92 -2.77 21.11
CA LEU A 305 14.65 -4.19 21.13
C LEU A 305 15.39 -4.82 19.95
N THR A 306 16.37 -5.67 20.24
CA THR A 306 17.10 -6.42 19.21
C THR A 306 16.87 -7.91 19.39
N CYS A 307 16.70 -8.62 18.29
CA CYS A 307 16.59 -10.07 18.23
C CYS A 307 17.56 -10.59 17.17
N ASN A 308 18.47 -11.46 17.58
CA ASN A 308 19.43 -12.12 16.70
C ASN A 308 19.12 -13.61 16.65
N VAL A 309 19.01 -14.17 15.45
CA VAL A 309 18.73 -15.59 15.20
C VAL A 309 19.87 -16.14 14.34
N SER A 310 20.47 -17.26 14.76
CA SER A 310 21.46 -17.98 13.96
C SER A 310 21.19 -19.49 13.99
N LEU A 311 21.47 -20.17 12.87
CA LEU A 311 21.34 -21.61 12.74
C LEU A 311 22.66 -22.26 13.14
N ALA A 312 22.61 -23.38 13.92
CA ALA A 312 23.81 -24.00 14.45
C ALA A 312 24.68 -24.71 13.40
N ASP A 313 24.06 -25.18 12.31
CA ASP A 313 24.78 -25.94 11.26
C ASP A 313 25.33 -25.04 10.13
N GLU A 314 24.95 -23.75 10.10
CA GLU A 314 25.37 -22.82 9.08
C GLU A 314 25.99 -21.59 9.76
N GLU A 315 27.32 -21.57 9.89
CA GLU A 315 28.07 -20.45 10.49
C GLU A 315 27.83 -19.09 9.80
N GLU A 316 27.17 -19.09 8.61
CA GLU A 316 26.94 -17.92 7.77
C GLU A 316 25.48 -17.46 7.74
N THR A 317 24.54 -18.21 8.35
CA THR A 317 23.13 -17.82 8.33
C THR A 317 22.72 -17.22 9.67
N SER A 318 22.69 -15.90 9.71
CA SER A 318 22.20 -15.13 10.85
C SER A 318 21.28 -14.02 10.41
N PHE A 319 20.25 -13.76 11.23
CA PHE A 319 19.33 -12.65 11.02
C PHE A 319 19.25 -11.82 12.28
N THR A 320 19.35 -10.50 12.13
CA THR A 320 19.15 -9.54 13.21
C THR A 320 17.95 -8.66 12.89
N MET A 321 17.03 -8.58 13.83
CA MET A 321 15.90 -7.65 13.80
C MET A 321 16.07 -6.66 14.94
N SER A 322 15.98 -5.37 14.65
CA SER A 322 16.02 -4.34 15.67
C SER A 322 14.84 -3.39 15.52
N PHE A 323 14.19 -3.08 16.62
CA PHE A 323 13.20 -2.01 16.71
C PHE A 323 13.77 -0.96 17.65
N ILE A 324 13.80 0.28 17.18
CA ILE A 324 14.37 1.42 17.92
C ILE A 324 13.29 2.51 17.96
N GLU A 325 13.00 2.98 19.17
CA GLU A 325 12.22 4.16 19.43
C GLU A 325 13.15 5.24 19.98
N SER A 326 13.21 6.38 19.30
CA SER A 326 14.03 7.53 19.69
C SER A 326 13.15 8.77 19.84
N PRO A 327 13.45 9.69 20.77
CA PRO A 327 12.80 10.99 20.77
C PRO A 327 13.06 11.74 19.46
N ASN A 328 12.01 12.33 18.90
CA ASN A 328 12.17 13.16 17.71
C ASN A 328 12.96 14.41 18.04
N GLU A 329 14.02 14.73 17.25
CA GLU A 329 14.90 15.86 17.49
C GLU A 329 14.24 17.22 17.25
N VAL A 330 13.15 17.26 16.50
CA VAL A 330 12.49 18.49 16.02
C VAL A 330 11.18 18.72 16.76
N LEU A 331 10.38 17.68 16.99
CA LEU A 331 9.05 17.74 17.56
C LEU A 331 9.03 17.27 19.02
N ASP A 332 8.73 18.16 19.96
CA ASP A 332 8.68 17.83 21.40
C ASP A 332 7.53 16.85 21.71
N GLY A 333 7.85 15.77 22.41
CA GLY A 333 6.88 14.74 22.84
C GLY A 333 6.44 13.78 21.73
N VAL A 334 7.17 13.72 20.63
CA VAL A 334 6.98 12.77 19.52
C VAL A 334 8.17 11.84 19.48
N SER A 335 7.97 10.57 19.05
CA SER A 335 9.04 9.60 18.85
C SER A 335 9.22 9.29 17.39
N ASP A 336 10.46 9.06 17.00
CA ASP A 336 10.88 8.40 15.77
C ASP A 336 10.91 6.90 16.01
N TYR A 337 10.58 6.13 15.00
CA TYR A 337 10.64 4.68 15.05
C TYR A 337 11.41 4.13 13.88
N SER A 338 12.30 3.18 14.12
CA SER A 338 12.96 2.42 13.08
C SER A 338 12.87 0.92 13.33
N PHE A 339 12.69 0.18 12.26
CA PHE A 339 12.79 -1.27 12.22
C PHE A 339 13.88 -1.64 11.24
N VAL A 340 14.89 -2.37 11.72
CA VAL A 340 16.02 -2.82 10.93
C VAL A 340 15.99 -4.35 10.87
N LEU A 341 16.07 -4.92 9.68
CA LEU A 341 16.28 -6.34 9.44
C LEU A 341 17.58 -6.49 8.65
N SER A 342 18.53 -7.21 9.20
CA SER A 342 19.77 -7.56 8.50
C SER A 342 20.00 -9.06 8.53
N GLY A 343 20.75 -9.57 7.56
CA GLY A 343 21.07 -10.97 7.50
C GLY A 343 22.37 -11.22 6.77
N ASN A 344 22.98 -12.37 7.07
CA ASN A 344 24.18 -12.90 6.42
C ASN A 344 25.37 -11.94 6.48
N GLU A 345 25.52 -11.20 7.60
CA GLU A 345 26.56 -10.20 7.79
C GLU A 345 27.96 -10.76 7.48
N GLY A 346 28.70 -10.06 6.63
CA GLY A 346 30.06 -10.43 6.22
C GLY A 346 30.13 -11.49 5.11
N THR A 347 28.99 -11.90 4.56
CA THR A 347 28.92 -12.84 3.42
C THR A 347 28.63 -12.13 2.10
N ALA A 348 28.62 -12.85 0.98
CA ALA A 348 28.24 -12.31 -0.32
C ALA A 348 26.72 -12.05 -0.44
N ASP A 349 25.93 -12.70 0.41
CA ASP A 349 24.46 -12.60 0.43
C ASP A 349 23.97 -11.68 1.59
N GLU A 350 24.84 -10.79 2.07
CA GLU A 350 24.51 -9.81 3.11
C GLU A 350 23.43 -8.85 2.62
N PHE A 351 22.44 -8.63 3.47
CA PHE A 351 21.41 -7.61 3.21
C PHE A 351 21.04 -6.84 4.47
N THR A 352 20.56 -5.63 4.28
CA THR A 352 19.94 -4.82 5.33
C THR A 352 18.67 -4.18 4.79
N ALA A 353 17.57 -4.31 5.51
CA ALA A 353 16.31 -3.63 5.23
C ALA A 353 15.96 -2.73 6.41
N VAL A 354 15.63 -1.48 6.13
CA VAL A 354 15.23 -0.49 7.14
C VAL A 354 13.86 0.04 6.79
N LEU A 355 12.96 0.06 7.77
CA LEU A 355 11.71 0.82 7.72
C LEU A 355 11.75 1.86 8.82
N TRP A 356 11.33 3.07 8.52
CA TRP A 356 11.37 4.17 9.49
C TRP A 356 10.11 5.04 9.42
N TYR A 357 9.78 5.64 10.56
CA TYR A 357 8.76 6.66 10.73
C TYR A 357 9.39 7.82 11.50
N SER A 358 9.39 9.02 10.93
CA SER A 358 9.97 10.22 11.55
C SER A 358 9.23 11.46 11.04
N PRO A 359 8.23 11.98 11.77
CA PRO A 359 7.60 13.25 11.43
C PRO A 359 8.54 14.43 11.72
N ASP A 360 8.34 15.55 11.02
CA ASP A 360 9.11 16.77 11.22
C ASP A 360 8.21 18.03 11.14
N GLU A 361 8.80 19.22 11.06
CA GLU A 361 8.04 20.48 11.00
C GLU A 361 7.19 20.61 9.72
N ASP A 362 7.62 19.99 8.62
CA ASP A 362 6.96 20.08 7.32
C ASP A 362 5.96 18.92 7.10
N TYR A 363 6.17 17.79 7.79
CA TYR A 363 5.39 16.56 7.62
C TYR A 363 4.84 16.04 8.95
N ASP A 364 3.53 16.07 9.12
CA ASP A 364 2.83 15.43 10.24
C ASP A 364 3.04 13.90 10.24
N PHE A 365 3.30 13.34 9.06
CA PHE A 365 3.53 11.92 8.83
C PHE A 365 4.64 11.75 7.80
N MET A 366 5.71 11.07 8.18
CA MET A 366 6.81 10.72 7.28
C MET A 366 7.22 9.26 7.52
N VAL A 367 7.28 8.49 6.46
CA VAL A 367 7.65 7.06 6.49
C VAL A 367 8.53 6.74 5.29
N GLY A 368 9.50 5.87 5.48
CA GLY A 368 10.33 5.37 4.40
C GLY A 368 10.83 3.97 4.66
N GLY A 369 11.42 3.42 3.64
CA GLY A 369 12.06 2.11 3.70
C GLY A 369 13.18 2.01 2.69
N GLN A 370 14.21 1.27 3.06
CA GLN A 370 15.39 1.02 2.23
C GLN A 370 15.80 -0.44 2.37
N VAL A 371 16.27 -1.02 1.29
CA VAL A 371 16.91 -2.33 1.25
C VAL A 371 18.25 -2.19 0.57
N ASP A 372 19.30 -2.62 1.25
CA ASP A 372 20.65 -2.74 0.74
C ASP A 372 20.97 -4.24 0.61
N ALA A 373 21.30 -4.69 -0.59
CA ALA A 373 21.66 -6.08 -0.89
C ALA A 373 22.59 -6.14 -2.09
N ASP A 374 23.59 -7.02 -2.06
CA ASP A 374 24.53 -7.25 -3.16
C ASP A 374 25.24 -5.98 -3.67
N GLY A 375 25.39 -4.96 -2.81
CA GLY A 375 25.99 -3.66 -3.17
C GLY A 375 25.05 -2.73 -3.91
N SER A 376 23.77 -3.06 -4.01
CA SER A 376 22.70 -2.21 -4.56
C SER A 376 21.75 -1.75 -3.45
N THR A 377 21.27 -0.51 -3.58
CA THR A 377 20.31 0.09 -2.65
C THR A 377 19.02 0.40 -3.38
N ALA A 378 17.89 0.07 -2.78
CA ALA A 378 16.57 0.48 -3.27
C ALA A 378 15.68 0.90 -2.09
N GLY A 379 14.82 1.90 -2.32
CA GLY A 379 13.95 2.37 -1.25
C GLY A 379 12.84 3.29 -1.71
N PHE A 380 12.07 3.72 -0.72
CA PHE A 380 10.99 4.68 -0.90
C PHE A 380 10.93 5.63 0.29
N ALA A 381 10.35 6.80 0.08
CA ALA A 381 9.95 7.72 1.14
C ALA A 381 8.59 8.34 0.80
N TYR A 382 7.78 8.57 1.83
CA TYR A 382 6.50 9.27 1.71
C TYR A 382 6.34 10.22 2.90
N GLY A 383 6.07 11.49 2.61
CA GLY A 383 5.79 12.51 3.60
C GLY A 383 4.44 13.18 3.32
N SER A 384 3.67 13.46 4.36
CA SER A 384 2.39 14.17 4.27
C SER A 384 2.24 15.14 5.43
N GLY A 385 2.19 16.43 5.11
CA GLY A 385 1.89 17.53 6.00
C GLY A 385 0.81 18.45 5.45
N ALA A 386 0.47 19.46 6.21
CA ALA A 386 -0.54 20.44 5.82
C ALA A 386 -0.09 21.32 4.64
N GLU A 387 1.21 21.61 4.54
CA GLU A 387 1.77 22.53 3.56
C GLU A 387 2.64 21.82 2.51
N MET A 388 3.01 20.55 2.75
CA MET A 388 3.87 19.78 1.85
C MET A 388 3.48 18.30 1.84
N LYS A 389 3.58 17.69 0.65
CA LYS A 389 3.47 16.24 0.47
C LYS A 389 4.52 15.79 -0.53
N THR A 390 5.16 14.66 -0.25
CA THR A 390 6.17 14.09 -1.14
C THR A 390 6.05 12.57 -1.19
N ALA A 391 6.45 12.00 -2.32
CA ALA A 391 6.63 10.57 -2.50
C ALA A 391 7.85 10.35 -3.38
N ALA A 392 8.78 9.53 -2.93
CA ALA A 392 9.99 9.20 -3.65
C ALA A 392 10.20 7.70 -3.71
N VAL A 393 10.76 7.22 -4.81
CA VAL A 393 11.35 5.89 -4.96
C VAL A 393 12.74 6.03 -5.55
N TYR A 394 13.67 5.23 -5.10
CA TYR A 394 15.04 5.27 -5.58
C TYR A 394 15.64 3.87 -5.67
N ALA A 395 16.61 3.74 -6.56
CA ALA A 395 17.41 2.53 -6.69
C ALA A 395 18.80 2.95 -7.18
N ASP A 396 19.82 2.65 -6.38
CA ASP A 396 21.20 3.09 -6.58
C ASP A 396 21.30 4.61 -6.85
N ASP A 397 21.82 5.00 -8.01
CA ASP A 397 21.98 6.39 -8.43
C ASP A 397 20.71 6.95 -9.11
N THR A 398 19.63 6.17 -9.22
CA THR A 398 18.38 6.57 -9.88
C THR A 398 17.30 6.91 -8.88
N SER A 399 16.48 7.93 -9.17
CA SER A 399 15.34 8.27 -8.32
C SER A 399 14.19 8.91 -9.09
N VAL A 400 12.99 8.71 -8.57
CA VAL A 400 11.80 9.45 -8.99
C VAL A 400 11.15 10.01 -7.73
N GLU A 401 10.98 11.32 -7.70
CA GLU A 401 10.32 12.03 -6.62
C GLU A 401 9.19 12.88 -7.19
N ALA A 402 8.03 12.85 -6.57
CA ALA A 402 6.90 13.71 -6.88
C ALA A 402 6.36 14.35 -5.61
N GLY A 403 5.95 15.62 -5.70
CA GLY A 403 5.44 16.31 -4.53
C GLY A 403 4.54 17.49 -4.86
N TRP A 404 3.95 17.99 -3.79
CA TRP A 404 3.13 19.19 -3.74
C TRP A 404 3.58 20.05 -2.56
N ALA A 405 3.69 21.35 -2.80
CA ALA A 405 3.94 22.34 -1.77
C ALA A 405 2.91 23.46 -1.84
N ALA A 406 2.33 23.81 -0.71
CA ALA A 406 1.40 24.91 -0.58
C ALA A 406 2.10 26.26 -0.83
N ALA A 407 1.37 27.21 -1.36
CA ALA A 407 1.88 28.55 -1.53
C ALA A 407 2.17 29.24 -0.18
N SER A 408 3.35 29.84 -0.04
CA SER A 408 3.73 30.57 1.17
C SER A 408 2.97 31.89 1.34
N GLU A 409 2.33 32.41 0.29
CA GLU A 409 1.55 33.66 0.27
C GLU A 409 0.11 33.38 -0.10
N ALA A 410 -0.83 34.01 0.60
CA ALA A 410 -2.25 33.87 0.32
C ALA A 410 -2.60 34.35 -1.11
N GLY A 411 -3.15 33.47 -1.91
CA GLY A 411 -3.56 33.73 -3.30
C GLY A 411 -2.49 33.49 -4.34
N ALA A 412 -1.29 33.02 -3.94
CA ALA A 412 -0.32 32.45 -4.87
C ALA A 412 -0.70 31.00 -5.24
N ALA A 413 -0.12 30.49 -6.31
CA ALA A 413 -0.32 29.09 -6.72
C ALA A 413 0.52 28.16 -5.85
N ASP A 414 -0.02 27.00 -5.53
CA ASP A 414 0.75 25.89 -4.99
C ASP A 414 1.69 25.36 -6.07
N THR A 415 2.75 24.66 -5.66
CA THR A 415 3.71 24.07 -6.59
C THR A 415 3.55 22.55 -6.61
N LEU A 416 3.39 21.99 -7.80
CA LEU A 416 3.59 20.57 -8.08
C LEU A 416 4.99 20.37 -8.65
N TYR A 417 5.67 19.30 -8.27
CA TYR A 417 6.94 18.95 -8.87
C TYR A 417 7.07 17.44 -9.10
N LEU A 418 7.88 17.11 -10.10
CA LEU A 418 8.36 15.76 -10.40
C LEU A 418 9.83 15.86 -10.73
N SER A 419 10.65 15.12 -9.99
CA SER A 419 12.09 14.97 -10.23
C SER A 419 12.38 13.55 -10.66
N VAL A 420 13.15 13.38 -11.74
CA VAL A 420 13.62 12.10 -12.22
C VAL A 420 15.11 12.19 -12.40
N ASN A 421 15.86 11.41 -11.64
CA ASN A 421 17.28 11.26 -11.78
C ASN A 421 17.60 9.86 -12.33
N ASP A 422 18.27 9.76 -13.47
CA ASP A 422 18.63 8.47 -14.08
C ASP A 422 20.11 8.08 -13.88
N GLY A 423 20.81 8.82 -12.98
CA GLY A 423 22.22 8.63 -12.68
C GLY A 423 23.17 9.48 -13.54
N GLU A 424 22.71 10.00 -14.67
CA GLU A 424 23.46 10.90 -15.56
C GLU A 424 22.82 12.28 -15.63
N ASP A 425 21.48 12.32 -15.80
CA ASP A 425 20.70 13.53 -15.94
C ASP A 425 19.65 13.63 -14.82
N ASN A 426 19.39 14.85 -14.36
CA ASN A 426 18.30 15.18 -13.46
C ASN A 426 17.23 15.97 -14.23
N ILE A 427 16.09 15.35 -14.47
CA ILE A 427 14.94 15.97 -15.11
C ILE A 427 14.01 16.49 -14.00
N TYR A 428 13.77 17.79 -13.98
CA TYR A 428 12.90 18.44 -13.01
C TYR A 428 11.74 19.13 -13.71
N ILE A 429 10.53 18.73 -13.36
CA ILE A 429 9.29 19.27 -13.91
C ILE A 429 8.57 19.99 -12.77
N THR A 430 8.24 21.26 -12.98
CA THR A 430 7.40 22.02 -12.05
C THR A 430 6.13 22.49 -12.73
N ALA A 431 5.08 22.65 -11.94
CA ALA A 431 3.82 23.24 -12.40
C ALA A 431 3.16 24.03 -11.26
N ASP A 432 2.51 25.11 -11.61
CA ASP A 432 1.65 25.86 -10.71
C ASP A 432 0.29 25.15 -10.57
N MET A 433 -0.20 25.01 -9.35
CA MET A 433 -1.53 24.49 -9.06
C MET A 433 -2.36 25.58 -8.38
N THR A 434 -3.49 25.93 -8.96
CA THR A 434 -4.42 26.92 -8.40
C THR A 434 -5.78 26.29 -8.16
N HIS A 435 -6.36 26.56 -6.99
CA HIS A 435 -7.73 26.16 -6.67
C HIS A 435 -8.72 27.16 -7.26
N TYR A 436 -9.81 26.68 -7.82
CA TYR A 436 -10.86 27.53 -8.37
C TYR A 436 -12.25 26.94 -8.11
N THR A 437 -13.23 27.82 -8.19
CA THR A 437 -14.65 27.44 -8.24
C THR A 437 -15.27 28.10 -9.45
N GLU A 438 -16.05 27.36 -10.22
CA GLU A 438 -16.74 27.83 -11.40
C GLU A 438 -18.21 27.40 -11.34
N THR A 439 -19.11 28.26 -11.77
CA THR A 439 -20.52 27.92 -11.89
C THR A 439 -20.81 27.46 -13.31
N ILE A 440 -21.31 26.26 -13.48
CA ILE A 440 -21.68 25.66 -14.76
C ILE A 440 -23.19 25.51 -14.89
N SER A 441 -23.66 25.40 -16.12
CA SER A 441 -25.10 25.20 -16.41
C SER A 441 -25.47 23.73 -16.22
N VAL A 442 -26.53 23.46 -15.49
CA VAL A 442 -27.13 22.12 -15.40
C VAL A 442 -27.63 21.64 -16.75
N ASP A 443 -28.04 22.57 -17.64
CA ASP A 443 -28.50 22.24 -19.00
C ASP A 443 -27.39 21.57 -19.83
N GLU A 444 -26.11 21.89 -19.60
CA GLU A 444 -24.97 21.23 -20.26
C GLU A 444 -24.83 19.78 -19.82
N ILE A 445 -24.99 19.51 -18.52
CA ILE A 445 -24.96 18.18 -17.94
C ILE A 445 -26.17 17.37 -18.43
N ASP A 446 -27.36 17.97 -18.42
CA ASP A 446 -28.58 17.34 -18.91
C ASP A 446 -28.50 17.04 -20.42
N ALA A 447 -27.83 17.88 -21.20
CA ALA A 447 -27.62 17.62 -22.63
C ALA A 447 -26.78 16.33 -22.84
N ILE A 448 -25.76 16.11 -22.03
CA ILE A 448 -24.95 14.89 -22.08
C ILE A 448 -25.78 13.68 -21.64
N LEU A 449 -26.51 13.80 -20.54
CA LEU A 449 -27.31 12.71 -19.98
C LEU A 449 -28.47 12.30 -20.90
N ASN A 450 -29.11 13.28 -21.58
CA ASN A 450 -30.27 13.05 -22.47
C ASN A 450 -29.87 12.70 -23.91
N ALA A 451 -28.59 12.81 -24.27
CA ALA A 451 -28.12 12.38 -25.57
C ALA A 451 -28.32 10.89 -25.77
N GLU A 452 -28.55 10.47 -27.04
CA GLU A 452 -28.52 9.05 -27.40
C GLU A 452 -27.09 8.53 -27.22
N GLY A 453 -26.84 7.82 -26.11
CA GLY A 453 -25.52 7.30 -25.77
C GLY A 453 -25.28 5.89 -26.27
N VAL A 454 -24.02 5.46 -26.20
CA VAL A 454 -23.61 4.09 -26.41
C VAL A 454 -23.51 3.43 -25.03
N ASP A 455 -24.32 2.40 -24.78
CA ASP A 455 -24.28 1.67 -23.51
C ASP A 455 -22.98 0.82 -23.45
N VAL A 456 -22.19 1.07 -22.43
CA VAL A 456 -20.87 0.41 -22.24
C VAL A 456 -20.98 -1.12 -22.10
N LEU A 457 -22.10 -1.60 -21.59
CA LEU A 457 -22.32 -3.03 -21.33
C LEU A 457 -22.76 -3.82 -22.57
N THR A 458 -23.39 -3.11 -23.53
CA THR A 458 -23.94 -3.71 -24.74
C THR A 458 -23.20 -3.27 -26.01
N ILE A 459 -22.10 -2.53 -25.85
CA ILE A 459 -21.28 -2.04 -26.97
C ILE A 459 -20.73 -3.22 -27.78
N ASP A 460 -21.02 -3.26 -29.08
CA ASP A 460 -20.43 -4.21 -30.00
C ASP A 460 -19.09 -3.74 -30.54
N ASP A 461 -18.32 -4.64 -31.18
CA ASP A 461 -16.99 -4.35 -31.71
C ASP A 461 -17.01 -3.20 -32.73
N ALA A 462 -18.06 -3.08 -33.54
CA ALA A 462 -18.18 -2.04 -34.55
C ALA A 462 -18.43 -0.65 -33.94
N ALA A 463 -19.26 -0.58 -32.89
CA ALA A 463 -19.48 0.65 -32.14
C ALA A 463 -18.24 1.06 -31.35
N LEU A 464 -17.49 0.08 -30.79
CA LEU A 464 -16.23 0.32 -30.12
C LEU A 464 -15.16 0.86 -31.08
N ASP A 465 -15.01 0.28 -32.29
CA ASP A 465 -14.10 0.75 -33.32
C ASP A 465 -14.45 2.18 -33.79
N THR A 466 -15.74 2.49 -33.90
CA THR A 466 -16.23 3.84 -34.22
C THR A 466 -15.82 4.82 -33.13
N LEU A 467 -16.08 4.49 -31.86
CA LEU A 467 -15.71 5.29 -30.70
C LEU A 467 -14.20 5.56 -30.64
N MET A 468 -13.38 4.52 -30.85
CA MET A 468 -11.93 4.65 -30.88
C MET A 468 -11.42 5.52 -32.03
N THR A 469 -12.08 5.48 -33.19
CA THR A 469 -11.77 6.34 -34.32
C THR A 469 -12.11 7.81 -34.02
N GLU A 470 -13.27 8.06 -33.42
CA GLU A 470 -13.71 9.39 -33.01
C GLU A 470 -12.78 9.98 -31.95
N LEU A 471 -12.41 9.23 -30.92
CA LEU A 471 -11.45 9.64 -29.90
C LEU A 471 -10.07 9.95 -30.50
N SER A 472 -9.57 9.12 -31.41
CA SER A 472 -8.30 9.37 -32.10
C SER A 472 -8.34 10.67 -32.93
N SER A 473 -9.46 10.93 -33.60
CA SER A 473 -9.70 12.19 -34.34
C SER A 473 -9.77 13.38 -33.38
N GLY A 474 -10.47 13.23 -32.24
CA GLY A 474 -10.54 14.25 -31.20
C GLY A 474 -9.17 14.59 -30.60
N MET A 475 -8.36 13.58 -30.31
CA MET A 475 -6.98 13.76 -29.85
C MET A 475 -6.10 14.48 -30.89
N THR A 476 -6.26 14.15 -32.18
CA THR A 476 -5.54 14.83 -33.26
C THR A 476 -5.92 16.31 -33.32
N ASN A 477 -7.21 16.66 -33.20
CA ASN A 477 -7.65 18.04 -33.17
C ASN A 477 -7.15 18.76 -31.90
N ALA A 478 -7.17 18.11 -30.75
CA ALA A 478 -6.62 18.63 -29.51
C ALA A 478 -5.13 18.98 -29.66
N LEU A 479 -4.36 18.09 -30.27
CA LEU A 479 -2.93 18.31 -30.53
C LEU A 479 -2.72 19.53 -31.46
N ILE A 480 -3.56 19.72 -32.46
CA ILE A 480 -3.50 20.90 -33.35
C ILE A 480 -3.74 22.19 -32.55
N VAL A 481 -4.73 22.22 -31.64
CA VAL A 481 -4.98 23.38 -30.77
C VAL A 481 -3.76 23.64 -29.88
N LEU A 482 -3.17 22.61 -29.28
CA LEU A 482 -1.97 22.76 -28.43
C LEU A 482 -0.77 23.27 -29.23
N ILE A 483 -0.48 22.71 -30.41
CA ILE A 483 0.63 23.17 -31.28
C ILE A 483 0.46 24.66 -31.64
N ASN A 484 -0.75 25.10 -31.89
CA ASN A 484 -1.01 26.49 -32.30
C ASN A 484 -0.93 27.49 -31.14
N ASN A 485 -1.21 27.05 -29.90
CA ASN A 485 -1.36 27.93 -28.75
C ASN A 485 -0.27 27.76 -27.69
N VAL A 486 0.54 26.70 -27.76
CA VAL A 486 1.66 26.41 -26.85
C VAL A 486 2.95 26.32 -27.66
N PRO A 487 3.74 27.39 -27.79
CA PRO A 487 4.90 27.44 -28.67
C PRO A 487 5.92 26.33 -28.43
N ALA A 488 6.17 25.98 -27.18
CA ALA A 488 7.13 24.92 -26.84
C ALA A 488 6.73 23.55 -27.40
N ILE A 489 5.44 23.21 -27.51
CA ILE A 489 4.97 21.97 -28.15
C ILE A 489 5.29 22.00 -29.66
N SER A 490 5.11 23.16 -30.30
CA SER A 490 5.47 23.33 -31.72
C SER A 490 6.97 23.15 -31.96
N ASP A 491 7.80 23.70 -31.07
CA ASP A 491 9.25 23.62 -31.14
C ASP A 491 9.77 22.19 -30.93
N MET A 492 9.21 21.46 -29.97
CA MET A 492 9.54 20.04 -29.71
C MET A 492 9.23 19.17 -30.95
N MET A 493 8.07 19.34 -31.58
CA MET A 493 7.69 18.57 -32.78
C MET A 493 8.55 18.89 -34.00
N THR A 494 9.07 20.12 -34.11
CA THR A 494 9.97 20.50 -35.20
C THR A 494 11.41 20.00 -35.01
N ALA A 495 11.85 19.87 -33.78
CA ALA A 495 13.17 19.31 -33.44
C ALA A 495 13.27 17.82 -33.78
N GLU A 496 12.23 17.03 -33.49
CA GLU A 496 12.17 15.59 -33.76
C GLU A 496 12.23 15.26 -35.26
N THR A 497 11.60 16.11 -36.10
CA THR A 497 11.65 15.93 -37.58
C THR A 497 12.99 16.28 -38.19
N ALA A 498 13.89 16.95 -37.48
CA ALA A 498 15.21 17.33 -37.94
C ALA A 498 16.27 16.21 -37.67
N THR A 499 16.03 15.34 -36.72
CA THR A 499 16.94 14.25 -36.33
C THR A 499 16.75 12.95 -37.15
N ASP A 500 15.56 12.77 -37.74
CA ASP A 500 15.29 11.58 -38.60
C ASP A 500 15.77 11.75 -40.07
N GLY A 501 16.53 12.78 -40.35
CA GLY A 501 17.01 13.14 -41.72
C GLY A 501 18.54 13.04 -41.95
N GLU A 502 19.34 12.49 -41.02
CA GLU A 502 20.77 12.23 -41.21
C GLU A 502 21.14 10.76 -41.32
#